data_df4c4d6d4852043e094041a0c9e6c9fb
#
_entry.id   df4c4d6d4852043e094041a0c9e6c9fb
#
_cell.length_a   1.000
_cell.length_b   1.000
_cell.length_c   1.000
_cell.angle_alpha   90.00
_cell.angle_beta   90.00
_cell.angle_gamma   90.00
#
_symmetry.space_group_name_H-M   'P 1'
#
loop_
_entity.id
_entity.type
_entity.pdbx_description
1 polymer ?
#
loop_
_entity_poly.entity_id
_entity_poly.type
_entity_poly.pdbx_seq_one_letter_code
_entity_poly.pdbx_strand_id
1 'polypeptide(L)'
;MNLIMFDMDGTLFRTETSFFPAVREFAGKYGFLQPSDDFLRGFIGKTGEEWKAWVESLRLGKPTNELDQEFDALERHYVNTQGQLYPGVPDVLRTLAANNWHLGICSNAPPWYPELILTNAGVRDLFDLVRVPKRSGETKPMMLCEVWNELRPERCAMVGDRSDDMQAALAGGFFAIGAVYGWAPEELDLADVRIHDIAEVPMALASHWFQEGEPESAGVPATVTSAPVIFEAPAPVIAEVPAPQPSVAQTPAASAWVQEPLPVKPVVMPSAPTTQVVTSRPAEPEPVAIARRSWNPFRRRGGKPR
;
A
#
# COMPACT_ATOMS: atom_id res chain seq x y z
N MET A 1 15.29 7.82 -16.87
CA MET A 1 13.81 7.78 -16.83
C MET A 1 13.33 8.31 -15.49
N ASN A 2 12.16 8.93 -15.42
CA ASN A 2 11.53 9.33 -14.15
C ASN A 2 10.55 8.23 -13.74
N LEU A 3 10.59 7.77 -12.49
CA LEU A 3 9.75 6.68 -11.95
C LEU A 3 9.01 7.17 -10.72
N ILE A 4 7.71 6.90 -10.65
CA ILE A 4 6.94 7.07 -9.43
C ILE A 4 6.25 5.77 -9.07
N MET A 5 6.45 5.35 -7.83
CA MET A 5 5.82 4.17 -7.25
C MET A 5 4.70 4.62 -6.32
N PHE A 6 3.60 3.91 -6.33
CA PHE A 6 2.47 4.16 -5.44
C PHE A 6 2.19 2.92 -4.60
N ASP A 7 1.87 3.12 -3.34
CA ASP A 7 1.11 2.13 -2.61
C ASP A 7 -0.33 2.06 -3.14
N MET A 8 -1.05 1.00 -2.78
CA MET A 8 -2.44 0.80 -3.20
C MET A 8 -3.41 1.24 -2.11
N ASP A 9 -3.32 0.60 -0.96
CA ASP A 9 -4.30 0.67 0.12
C ASP A 9 -4.12 1.95 0.95
N GLY A 10 -5.15 2.82 0.98
CA GLY A 10 -5.01 4.11 1.66
C GLY A 10 -4.31 5.19 0.84
N THR A 11 -3.74 4.84 -0.31
CA THR A 11 -3.03 5.77 -1.19
C THR A 11 -3.77 6.02 -2.50
N LEU A 12 -4.00 4.98 -3.30
CA LEU A 12 -4.81 5.08 -4.53
C LEU A 12 -6.22 4.56 -4.33
N PHE A 13 -6.41 3.56 -3.48
CA PHE A 13 -7.66 2.83 -3.29
C PHE A 13 -8.22 3.00 -1.88
N ARG A 14 -9.52 3.23 -1.81
CA ARG A 14 -10.28 3.31 -0.57
C ARG A 14 -10.64 1.90 -0.08
N THR A 15 -9.68 1.27 0.56
CA THR A 15 -9.72 -0.16 0.95
C THR A 15 -10.94 -0.51 1.79
N GLU A 16 -11.45 0.43 2.61
CA GLU A 16 -12.66 0.23 3.40
C GLU A 16 -13.90 -0.09 2.56
N THR A 17 -13.90 0.32 1.27
CA THR A 17 -15.05 0.10 0.38
C THR A 17 -15.21 -1.35 -0.04
N SER A 18 -14.16 -2.16 0.03
CA SER A 18 -14.18 -3.58 -0.31
C SER A 18 -13.87 -4.48 0.89
N PHE A 19 -12.84 -4.17 1.63
CA PHE A 19 -12.34 -5.00 2.73
C PHE A 19 -13.35 -5.11 3.89
N PHE A 20 -13.92 -4.00 4.35
CA PHE A 20 -14.84 -4.02 5.48
C PHE A 20 -16.11 -4.84 5.21
N PRO A 21 -16.82 -4.66 4.08
CA PRO A 21 -17.97 -5.50 3.79
C PRO A 21 -17.58 -6.97 3.57
N ALA A 22 -16.42 -7.26 2.98
CA ALA A 22 -15.93 -8.63 2.84
C ALA A 22 -15.74 -9.32 4.19
N VAL A 23 -15.08 -8.64 5.14
CA VAL A 23 -14.89 -9.17 6.51
C VAL A 23 -16.23 -9.35 7.24
N ARG A 24 -17.17 -8.42 7.10
CA ARG A 24 -18.49 -8.52 7.73
C ARG A 24 -19.29 -9.71 7.20
N GLU A 25 -19.27 -9.95 5.89
CA GLU A 25 -19.91 -11.11 5.28
C GLU A 25 -19.21 -12.40 5.72
N PHE A 26 -17.89 -12.42 5.75
CA PHE A 26 -17.10 -13.54 6.23
C PHE A 26 -17.42 -13.88 7.71
N ALA A 27 -17.52 -12.84 8.56
CA ALA A 27 -17.92 -13.01 9.96
C ALA A 27 -19.33 -13.59 10.10
N GLY A 28 -20.28 -13.11 9.31
CA GLY A 28 -21.64 -13.65 9.26
C GLY A 28 -21.69 -15.10 8.82
N LYS A 29 -20.90 -15.48 7.81
CA LYS A 29 -20.81 -16.85 7.29
C LYS A 29 -20.27 -17.83 8.32
N TYR A 30 -19.28 -17.43 9.12
CA TYR A 30 -18.62 -18.30 10.11
C TYR A 30 -19.13 -18.11 11.53
N GLY A 31 -20.03 -17.14 11.78
CA GLY A 31 -20.69 -16.93 13.06
C GLY A 31 -19.79 -16.36 14.14
N PHE A 32 -18.70 -15.68 13.81
CA PHE A 32 -17.87 -14.97 14.80
C PHE A 32 -18.30 -13.50 14.95
N LEU A 33 -17.91 -12.89 16.07
CA LEU A 33 -18.21 -11.50 16.34
C LEU A 33 -17.61 -10.60 15.26
N GLN A 34 -18.42 -9.74 14.68
CA GLN A 34 -17.93 -8.77 13.67
C GLN A 34 -16.90 -7.83 14.31
N PRO A 35 -15.70 -7.72 13.70
CA PRO A 35 -14.71 -6.76 14.16
C PRO A 35 -15.18 -5.31 13.99
N SER A 36 -14.74 -4.42 14.88
CA SER A 36 -14.98 -2.99 14.72
C SER A 36 -14.20 -2.42 13.53
N ASP A 37 -14.67 -1.28 13.01
CA ASP A 37 -13.94 -0.59 11.92
C ASP A 37 -12.52 -0.20 12.34
N ASP A 38 -12.32 0.23 13.60
CA ASP A 38 -10.99 0.57 14.12
C ASP A 38 -10.06 -0.65 14.16
N PHE A 39 -10.59 -1.83 14.49
CA PHE A 39 -9.83 -3.07 14.43
C PHE A 39 -9.46 -3.42 12.97
N LEU A 40 -10.40 -3.28 12.03
CA LEU A 40 -10.17 -3.56 10.61
C LEU A 40 -9.16 -2.60 9.98
N ARG A 41 -9.18 -1.33 10.37
CA ARG A 41 -8.16 -0.34 9.94
C ARG A 41 -6.74 -0.79 10.25
N GLY A 42 -6.56 -1.51 11.37
CA GLY A 42 -5.27 -2.08 11.75
C GLY A 42 -4.69 -3.10 10.76
N PHE A 43 -5.48 -3.66 9.85
CA PHE A 43 -5.01 -4.60 8.81
C PHE A 43 -4.72 -3.93 7.46
N ILE A 44 -5.23 -2.73 7.23
CA ILE A 44 -5.04 -2.06 5.94
C ILE A 44 -3.55 -1.74 5.72
N GLY A 45 -3.03 -2.10 4.56
CA GLY A 45 -1.61 -1.94 4.19
C GLY A 45 -0.65 -2.96 4.81
N LYS A 46 -1.14 -3.85 5.69
CA LYS A 46 -0.32 -4.91 6.29
C LYS A 46 -0.13 -6.11 5.36
N THR A 47 0.74 -7.01 5.77
CA THR A 47 1.03 -8.23 5.02
C THR A 47 -0.10 -9.25 5.13
N GLY A 48 -0.26 -10.09 4.11
CA GLY A 48 -1.21 -11.20 4.15
C GLY A 48 -0.93 -12.21 5.27
N GLU A 49 0.31 -12.25 5.82
CA GLU A 49 0.67 -13.13 6.94
C GLU A 49 0.01 -12.69 8.25
N GLU A 50 -0.09 -11.38 8.51
CA GLU A 50 -0.79 -10.86 9.69
C GLU A 50 -2.29 -11.17 9.64
N TRP A 51 -2.91 -11.04 8.45
CA TRP A 51 -4.29 -11.45 8.20
C TRP A 51 -4.48 -12.95 8.47
N LYS A 52 -3.64 -13.81 7.89
CA LYS A 52 -3.69 -15.26 8.09
C LYS A 52 -3.58 -15.67 9.55
N ALA A 53 -2.64 -15.06 10.28
CA ALA A 53 -2.48 -15.32 11.71
C ALA A 53 -3.73 -14.97 12.50
N TRP A 54 -4.41 -13.87 12.16
CA TRP A 54 -5.68 -13.53 12.80
C TRP A 54 -6.79 -14.53 12.45
N VAL A 55 -6.97 -14.88 11.16
CA VAL A 55 -7.97 -15.87 10.72
C VAL A 55 -7.75 -17.23 11.40
N GLU A 56 -6.49 -17.67 11.51
CA GLU A 56 -6.14 -18.90 12.21
C GLU A 56 -6.54 -18.86 13.70
N SER A 57 -6.38 -17.72 14.35
CA SER A 57 -6.75 -17.52 15.76
C SER A 57 -8.25 -17.67 16.02
N LEU A 58 -9.09 -17.47 15.01
CA LEU A 58 -10.55 -17.60 15.10
C LEU A 58 -11.02 -19.08 15.18
N ARG A 59 -10.16 -20.04 14.84
CA ARG A 59 -10.42 -21.50 14.90
C ARG A 59 -11.73 -21.92 14.22
N LEU A 60 -11.93 -21.47 12.99
CA LEU A 60 -13.19 -21.63 12.23
C LEU A 60 -13.43 -23.05 11.69
N GLY A 61 -12.63 -24.04 12.10
CA GLY A 61 -12.83 -25.46 11.77
C GLY A 61 -12.44 -25.85 10.34
N LYS A 62 -11.79 -24.96 9.60
CA LYS A 62 -11.23 -25.20 8.27
C LYS A 62 -9.73 -24.85 8.22
N PRO A 63 -8.96 -25.43 7.28
CA PRO A 63 -7.60 -25.02 7.02
C PRO A 63 -7.52 -23.54 6.61
N THR A 64 -6.49 -22.83 7.08
CA THR A 64 -6.31 -21.38 6.83
C THR A 64 -6.26 -21.04 5.34
N ASN A 65 -5.63 -21.89 4.51
CA ASN A 65 -5.57 -21.68 3.07
C ASN A 65 -6.95 -21.78 2.37
N GLU A 66 -7.88 -22.59 2.88
CA GLU A 66 -9.25 -22.64 2.36
C GLU A 66 -10.02 -21.36 2.77
N LEU A 67 -9.83 -20.91 4.01
CA LEU A 67 -10.43 -19.68 4.53
C LEU A 67 -9.93 -18.45 3.76
N ASP A 68 -8.63 -18.40 3.44
CA ASP A 68 -8.05 -17.35 2.61
C ASP A 68 -8.68 -17.31 1.22
N GLN A 69 -8.81 -18.46 0.55
CA GLN A 69 -9.44 -18.54 -0.78
C GLN A 69 -10.90 -18.08 -0.75
N GLU A 70 -11.64 -18.42 0.29
CA GLU A 70 -13.02 -17.98 0.47
C GLU A 70 -13.09 -16.48 0.74
N PHE A 71 -12.18 -15.95 1.54
CA PHE A 71 -12.08 -14.52 1.79
C PHE A 71 -11.67 -13.75 0.54
N ASP A 72 -10.66 -14.22 -0.20
CA ASP A 72 -10.26 -13.66 -1.50
C ASP A 72 -11.45 -13.57 -2.48
N ALA A 73 -12.31 -14.58 -2.49
CA ALA A 73 -13.50 -14.57 -3.36
C ALA A 73 -14.51 -13.48 -2.95
N LEU A 74 -14.72 -13.27 -1.64
CA LEU A 74 -15.55 -12.19 -1.12
C LEU A 74 -14.94 -10.82 -1.42
N GLU A 75 -13.66 -10.65 -1.15
CA GLU A 75 -12.99 -9.39 -1.40
C GLU A 75 -12.99 -9.03 -2.88
N ARG A 76 -12.75 -9.98 -3.79
CA ARG A 76 -12.92 -9.79 -5.25
C ARG A 76 -14.34 -9.34 -5.61
N HIS A 77 -15.34 -9.93 -4.97
CA HIS A 77 -16.74 -9.51 -5.19
C HIS A 77 -16.94 -8.05 -4.81
N TYR A 78 -16.45 -7.64 -3.64
CA TYR A 78 -16.60 -6.27 -3.16
C TYR A 78 -15.72 -5.26 -3.91
N VAL A 79 -14.51 -5.62 -4.32
CA VAL A 79 -13.71 -4.80 -5.24
C VAL A 79 -14.46 -4.53 -6.55
N ASN A 80 -15.13 -5.55 -7.11
CA ASN A 80 -15.88 -5.39 -8.35
C ASN A 80 -17.17 -4.58 -8.21
N THR A 81 -17.81 -4.61 -7.04
CA THR A 81 -19.17 -4.04 -6.87
C THR A 81 -19.18 -2.71 -6.10
N GLN A 82 -18.22 -2.49 -5.22
CA GLN A 82 -18.18 -1.34 -4.31
C GLN A 82 -16.82 -0.63 -4.26
N GLY A 83 -15.76 -1.26 -4.81
CA GLY A 83 -14.40 -0.73 -4.77
C GLY A 83 -14.28 0.65 -5.41
N GLN A 84 -13.60 1.57 -4.73
CA GLN A 84 -13.44 2.96 -5.17
C GLN A 84 -11.99 3.42 -5.05
N LEU A 85 -11.50 4.13 -6.06
CA LEU A 85 -10.28 4.92 -5.92
C LEU A 85 -10.56 6.20 -5.10
N TYR A 86 -9.52 6.78 -4.53
CA TYR A 86 -9.62 8.15 -4.01
C TYR A 86 -9.99 9.12 -5.15
N PRO A 87 -10.75 10.19 -4.83
CA PRO A 87 -11.09 11.22 -5.82
C PRO A 87 -9.83 11.78 -6.49
N GLY A 88 -9.90 12.04 -7.81
CA GLY A 88 -8.79 12.63 -8.56
C GLY A 88 -7.69 11.65 -9.00
N VAL A 89 -7.59 10.45 -8.44
CA VAL A 89 -6.54 9.47 -8.77
C VAL A 89 -6.41 9.23 -10.29
N PRO A 90 -7.47 8.94 -11.07
CA PRO A 90 -7.32 8.69 -12.49
C PRO A 90 -6.73 9.87 -13.27
N ASP A 91 -7.06 11.10 -12.87
CA ASP A 91 -6.60 12.32 -13.56
C ASP A 91 -5.14 12.63 -13.22
N VAL A 92 -4.74 12.44 -11.97
CA VAL A 92 -3.34 12.56 -11.54
C VAL A 92 -2.46 11.54 -12.26
N LEU A 93 -2.87 10.27 -12.33
CA LEU A 93 -2.12 9.22 -13.02
C LEU A 93 -1.95 9.55 -14.51
N ARG A 94 -3.01 10.01 -15.19
CA ARG A 94 -2.93 10.45 -16.61
C ARG A 94 -1.99 11.64 -16.76
N THR A 95 -2.06 12.62 -15.84
CA THR A 95 -1.19 13.80 -15.86
C THR A 95 0.28 13.41 -15.71
N LEU A 96 0.60 12.52 -14.78
CA LEU A 96 1.96 12.05 -14.57
C LEU A 96 2.49 11.28 -15.80
N ALA A 97 1.68 10.37 -16.36
CA ALA A 97 2.06 9.64 -17.56
C ALA A 97 2.27 10.57 -18.78
N ALA A 98 1.44 11.60 -18.93
CA ALA A 98 1.60 12.62 -19.98
C ALA A 98 2.88 13.46 -19.81
N ASN A 99 3.38 13.61 -18.58
CA ASN A 99 4.62 14.32 -18.24
C ASN A 99 5.84 13.37 -18.18
N ASN A 100 5.78 12.23 -18.86
CA ASN A 100 6.86 11.24 -18.97
C ASN A 100 7.33 10.61 -17.65
N TRP A 101 6.44 10.51 -16.67
CA TRP A 101 6.65 9.67 -15.52
C TRP A 101 6.22 8.24 -15.85
N HIS A 102 7.08 7.27 -15.54
CA HIS A 102 6.76 5.86 -15.51
C HIS A 102 6.06 5.57 -14.18
N LEU A 103 4.92 4.87 -14.25
CA LEU A 103 4.11 4.61 -13.07
C LEU A 103 4.28 3.15 -12.63
N GLY A 104 4.43 2.94 -11.33
CA GLY A 104 4.50 1.61 -10.74
C GLY A 104 3.67 1.50 -9.45
N ILE A 105 3.29 0.27 -9.13
CA ILE A 105 2.70 -0.09 -7.83
C ILE A 105 3.75 -0.81 -6.99
N CYS A 106 3.80 -0.49 -5.68
CA CYS A 106 4.52 -1.26 -4.67
C CYS A 106 3.58 -1.52 -3.48
N SER A 107 2.98 -2.70 -3.41
CA SER A 107 1.96 -3.04 -2.41
C SER A 107 2.25 -4.38 -1.73
N ASN A 108 1.82 -4.53 -0.47
CA ASN A 108 1.88 -5.79 0.28
C ASN A 108 0.74 -6.77 -0.07
N ALA A 109 -0.20 -6.34 -0.92
CA ALA A 109 -1.35 -7.12 -1.33
C ALA A 109 -0.99 -8.32 -2.23
N PRO A 110 -1.87 -9.33 -2.36
CA PRO A 110 -1.67 -10.43 -3.29
C PRO A 110 -1.70 -9.94 -4.75
N PRO A 111 -1.04 -10.65 -5.70
CA PRO A 111 -0.87 -10.17 -7.08
C PRO A 111 -2.17 -9.82 -7.82
N TRP A 112 -3.25 -10.50 -7.51
CA TRP A 112 -4.55 -10.29 -8.16
C TRP A 112 -5.21 -8.96 -7.78
N TYR A 113 -4.91 -8.45 -6.57
CA TYR A 113 -5.62 -7.33 -5.98
C TYR A 113 -5.37 -6.00 -6.71
N PRO A 114 -4.11 -5.52 -6.86
CA PRO A 114 -3.87 -4.31 -7.62
C PRO A 114 -4.25 -4.44 -9.10
N GLU A 115 -4.06 -5.61 -9.71
CA GLU A 115 -4.44 -5.85 -11.10
C GLU A 115 -5.95 -5.68 -11.31
N LEU A 116 -6.78 -6.22 -10.40
CA LEU A 116 -8.23 -6.10 -10.45
C LEU A 116 -8.70 -4.66 -10.27
N ILE A 117 -8.17 -3.96 -9.25
CA ILE A 117 -8.53 -2.58 -8.95
C ILE A 117 -8.19 -1.65 -10.12
N LEU A 118 -6.97 -1.72 -10.63
CA LEU A 118 -6.51 -0.88 -11.73
C LEU A 118 -7.28 -1.15 -13.03
N THR A 119 -7.65 -2.42 -13.27
CA THR A 119 -8.46 -2.83 -14.43
C THR A 119 -9.87 -2.26 -14.32
N ASN A 120 -10.53 -2.43 -13.18
CA ASN A 120 -11.88 -1.92 -12.94
C ASN A 120 -11.94 -0.39 -13.05
N ALA A 121 -10.89 0.29 -12.60
CA ALA A 121 -10.78 1.74 -12.69
C ALA A 121 -10.41 2.26 -14.11
N GLY A 122 -10.08 1.38 -15.05
CA GLY A 122 -9.67 1.75 -16.42
C GLY A 122 -8.34 2.51 -16.48
N VAL A 123 -7.43 2.25 -15.52
CA VAL A 123 -6.12 2.90 -15.43
C VAL A 123 -4.94 1.93 -15.50
N ARG A 124 -5.20 0.63 -15.62
CA ARG A 124 -4.14 -0.41 -15.62
C ARG A 124 -3.06 -0.15 -16.68
N ASP A 125 -3.45 0.30 -17.86
CA ASP A 125 -2.54 0.56 -18.99
C ASP A 125 -1.59 1.75 -18.76
N LEU A 126 -1.81 2.55 -17.73
CA LEU A 126 -0.92 3.64 -17.34
C LEU A 126 0.30 3.14 -16.55
N PHE A 127 0.22 1.95 -15.97
CA PHE A 127 1.26 1.40 -15.11
C PHE A 127 2.21 0.48 -15.89
N ASP A 128 3.50 0.78 -15.81
CA ASP A 128 4.57 -0.02 -16.43
C ASP A 128 4.91 -1.26 -15.60
N LEU A 129 4.73 -1.19 -14.28
CA LEU A 129 5.01 -2.31 -13.37
C LEU A 129 4.06 -2.36 -12.19
N VAL A 130 3.83 -3.58 -11.69
CA VAL A 130 3.15 -3.87 -10.44
C VAL A 130 4.08 -4.76 -9.62
N ARG A 131 4.59 -4.23 -8.50
CA ARG A 131 5.49 -4.94 -7.61
C ARG A 131 4.76 -5.28 -6.31
N VAL A 132 4.57 -6.57 -6.11
CA VAL A 132 3.98 -7.18 -4.91
C VAL A 132 4.90 -8.28 -4.40
N PRO A 133 4.76 -8.78 -3.16
CA PRO A 133 5.61 -9.85 -2.65
C PRO A 133 5.59 -11.09 -3.55
N LYS A 134 6.77 -11.58 -3.94
CA LYS A 134 6.97 -12.82 -4.71
C LYS A 134 7.19 -14.03 -3.80
N ARG A 135 7.52 -13.77 -2.52
CA ARG A 135 7.81 -14.79 -1.50
C ARG A 135 7.43 -14.27 -0.11
N SER A 136 7.20 -15.19 0.81
CA SER A 136 6.98 -14.87 2.22
C SER A 136 8.16 -14.08 2.81
N GLY A 137 7.86 -13.09 3.67
CA GLY A 137 8.84 -12.24 4.32
C GLY A 137 9.47 -11.17 3.45
N GLU A 138 9.01 -10.99 2.21
CA GLU A 138 9.47 -9.90 1.36
C GLU A 138 8.80 -8.59 1.78
N THR A 139 9.60 -7.55 1.99
CA THR A 139 9.15 -6.24 2.49
C THR A 139 9.16 -5.17 1.41
N LYS A 140 8.40 -4.08 1.59
CA LYS A 140 8.40 -2.93 0.66
C LYS A 140 9.81 -2.37 0.41
N PRO A 141 10.69 -2.17 1.42
CA PRO A 141 12.08 -1.78 1.19
C PRO A 141 12.85 -2.72 0.25
N MET A 142 12.69 -4.04 0.41
CA MET A 142 13.33 -5.02 -0.49
C MET A 142 12.80 -4.89 -1.91
N MET A 143 11.49 -4.73 -2.06
CA MET A 143 10.83 -4.58 -3.35
C MET A 143 11.28 -3.31 -4.09
N LEU A 144 11.33 -2.16 -3.41
CA LEU A 144 11.78 -0.90 -4.02
C LEU A 144 13.27 -0.91 -4.36
N CYS A 145 14.11 -1.49 -3.51
CA CYS A 145 15.54 -1.68 -3.83
C CYS A 145 15.74 -2.56 -5.08
N GLU A 146 14.94 -3.63 -5.24
CA GLU A 146 14.96 -4.47 -6.45
C GLU A 146 14.58 -3.64 -7.68
N VAL A 147 13.49 -2.89 -7.62
CA VAL A 147 13.03 -2.00 -8.71
C VAL A 147 14.10 -0.98 -9.07
N TRP A 148 14.71 -0.32 -8.07
CA TRP A 148 15.78 0.64 -8.32
C TRP A 148 17.00 -0.01 -8.99
N ASN A 149 17.40 -1.19 -8.53
CA ASN A 149 18.55 -1.92 -9.09
C ASN A 149 18.31 -2.35 -10.55
N GLU A 150 17.09 -2.71 -10.90
CA GLU A 150 16.72 -3.13 -12.25
C GLU A 150 16.59 -1.95 -13.22
N LEU A 151 15.95 -0.85 -12.80
CA LEU A 151 15.55 0.24 -13.68
C LEU A 151 16.49 1.45 -13.65
N ARG A 152 17.24 1.65 -12.56
CA ARG A 152 18.17 2.78 -12.37
C ARG A 152 17.55 4.12 -12.79
N PRO A 153 16.41 4.53 -12.21
CA PRO A 153 15.77 5.76 -12.59
C PRO A 153 16.63 6.99 -12.22
N GLU A 154 16.56 8.05 -13.02
CA GLU A 154 17.23 9.33 -12.75
C GLU A 154 16.53 10.09 -11.63
N ARG A 155 15.20 10.03 -11.62
CA ARG A 155 14.32 10.58 -10.59
C ARG A 155 13.36 9.51 -10.16
N CYS A 156 13.22 9.34 -8.85
CA CYS A 156 12.31 8.33 -8.32
C CYS A 156 11.59 8.82 -7.08
N ALA A 157 10.28 8.57 -7.02
CA ALA A 157 9.43 8.92 -5.89
C ALA A 157 8.59 7.72 -5.45
N MET A 158 8.25 7.68 -4.16
CA MET A 158 7.28 6.75 -3.58
C MET A 158 6.19 7.54 -2.89
N VAL A 159 4.94 7.24 -3.23
CA VAL A 159 3.75 7.79 -2.56
C VAL A 159 3.10 6.70 -1.74
N GLY A 160 2.88 6.96 -0.45
CA GLY A 160 2.25 6.00 0.44
C GLY A 160 1.71 6.67 1.70
N ASP A 161 0.93 5.94 2.48
CA ASP A 161 0.23 6.46 3.65
C ASP A 161 0.72 5.86 4.97
N ARG A 162 1.73 4.96 4.93
CA ARG A 162 2.27 4.28 6.12
C ARG A 162 3.78 4.41 6.25
N SER A 163 4.28 4.10 7.45
CA SER A 163 5.71 4.07 7.73
C SER A 163 6.51 3.12 6.83
N ASP A 164 5.91 1.99 6.43
CA ASP A 164 6.54 1.02 5.52
C ASP A 164 6.87 1.62 4.15
N ASP A 165 6.02 2.52 3.66
CA ASP A 165 6.22 3.23 2.39
C ASP A 165 7.39 4.22 2.50
N MET A 166 7.40 4.96 3.59
CA MET A 166 8.44 5.94 3.88
C MET A 166 9.80 5.26 4.11
N GLN A 167 9.81 4.15 4.85
CA GLN A 167 11.01 3.33 5.04
C GLN A 167 11.51 2.73 3.71
N ALA A 168 10.58 2.29 2.86
CA ALA A 168 10.92 1.77 1.54
C ALA A 168 11.51 2.86 0.63
N ALA A 169 10.94 4.06 0.65
CA ALA A 169 11.47 5.21 -0.06
C ALA A 169 12.89 5.54 0.39
N LEU A 170 13.11 5.66 1.70
CA LEU A 170 14.42 5.96 2.28
C LEU A 170 15.45 4.88 1.89
N ALA A 171 15.12 3.60 2.04
CA ALA A 171 16.02 2.48 1.73
C ALA A 171 16.37 2.41 0.25
N GLY A 172 15.44 2.77 -0.64
CA GLY A 172 15.62 2.76 -2.09
C GLY A 172 16.17 4.07 -2.67
N GLY A 173 16.31 5.13 -1.86
CA GLY A 173 16.71 6.46 -2.35
C GLY A 173 15.62 7.16 -3.18
N PHE A 174 14.35 6.89 -2.87
CA PHE A 174 13.19 7.52 -3.50
C PHE A 174 12.78 8.77 -2.71
N PHE A 175 12.31 9.79 -3.41
CA PHE A 175 11.64 10.93 -2.80
C PHE A 175 10.34 10.47 -2.13
N ALA A 176 10.23 10.63 -0.81
CA ALA A 176 9.14 10.11 -0.01
C ALA A 176 7.98 11.10 0.08
N ILE A 177 6.83 10.75 -0.49
CA ILE A 177 5.59 11.55 -0.47
C ILE A 177 4.58 10.84 0.44
N GLY A 178 4.30 11.44 1.60
CA GLY A 178 3.38 10.89 2.59
C GLY A 178 1.94 11.36 2.36
N ALA A 179 1.02 10.43 2.14
CA ALA A 179 -0.41 10.68 1.93
C ALA A 179 -1.16 10.81 3.26
N VAL A 180 -1.35 12.02 3.77
CA VAL A 180 -2.03 12.31 5.06
C VAL A 180 -3.50 11.92 5.04
N TYR A 181 -4.11 11.86 3.86
CA TYR A 181 -5.51 11.44 3.68
C TYR A 181 -5.72 9.91 3.83
N GLY A 182 -4.63 9.14 3.94
CA GLY A 182 -4.67 7.70 4.13
C GLY A 182 -4.95 7.26 5.57
N TRP A 183 -4.49 6.05 5.93
CA TRP A 183 -4.89 5.39 7.17
C TRP A 183 -4.01 5.70 8.38
N ALA A 184 -2.76 6.11 8.17
CA ALA A 184 -1.78 6.29 9.25
C ALA A 184 -0.98 7.60 9.14
N PRO A 185 -1.62 8.77 9.14
CA PRO A 185 -0.94 10.06 9.01
C PRO A 185 0.11 10.32 10.09
N GLU A 186 -0.01 9.68 11.26
CA GLU A 186 0.95 9.71 12.36
C GLU A 186 2.22 8.91 12.09
N GLU A 187 2.22 8.02 11.11
CA GLU A 187 3.37 7.19 10.75
C GLU A 187 4.30 7.84 9.70
N LEU A 188 3.99 9.06 9.23
CA LEU A 188 4.66 9.70 8.10
C LEU A 188 5.89 10.57 8.46
N ASP A 189 6.55 10.29 9.57
CA ASP A 189 7.68 11.12 10.04
C ASP A 189 8.90 11.11 9.10
N LEU A 190 9.04 10.07 8.29
CA LEU A 190 10.13 9.93 7.31
C LEU A 190 9.75 10.47 5.91
N ALA A 191 8.57 11.06 5.73
CA ALA A 191 8.20 11.68 4.47
C ALA A 191 8.98 12.97 4.24
N ASP A 192 9.53 13.12 3.04
CA ASP A 192 10.15 14.38 2.59
C ASP A 192 9.11 15.49 2.41
N VAL A 193 7.91 15.09 1.97
CA VAL A 193 6.75 15.99 1.85
C VAL A 193 5.47 15.23 2.22
N ARG A 194 4.52 15.94 2.83
CA ARG A 194 3.18 15.41 3.16
C ARG A 194 2.15 16.08 2.28
N ILE A 195 1.24 15.29 1.71
CA ILE A 195 0.16 15.75 0.84
C ILE A 195 -1.21 15.42 1.49
N HIS A 196 -2.16 16.32 1.32
CA HIS A 196 -3.53 16.17 1.84
C HIS A 196 -4.53 15.73 0.78
N ASP A 197 -4.11 15.76 -0.50
CA ASP A 197 -4.88 15.28 -1.65
C ASP A 197 -3.91 14.71 -2.69
N ILE A 198 -4.34 13.66 -3.39
CA ILE A 198 -3.53 13.04 -4.46
C ILE A 198 -3.20 14.05 -5.58
N ALA A 199 -4.06 15.06 -5.79
CA ALA A 199 -3.83 16.12 -6.77
C ALA A 199 -2.59 16.97 -6.48
N GLU A 200 -2.04 16.92 -5.28
CA GLU A 200 -0.81 17.63 -4.92
C GLU A 200 0.47 16.94 -5.39
N VAL A 201 0.41 15.66 -5.79
CA VAL A 201 1.59 14.88 -6.23
C VAL A 201 2.37 15.57 -7.36
N PRO A 202 1.76 16.06 -8.45
CA PRO A 202 2.51 16.72 -9.51
C PRO A 202 3.26 17.96 -9.02
N MET A 203 2.67 18.75 -8.11
CA MET A 203 3.29 19.93 -7.53
C MET A 203 4.42 19.56 -6.57
N ALA A 204 4.27 18.52 -5.76
CA ALA A 204 5.30 18.01 -4.87
C ALA A 204 6.55 17.58 -5.67
N LEU A 205 6.35 16.83 -6.76
CA LEU A 205 7.43 16.43 -7.68
C LEU A 205 8.10 17.63 -8.33
N ALA A 206 7.31 18.60 -8.81
CA ALA A 206 7.84 19.81 -9.42
C ALA A 206 8.66 20.62 -8.43
N SER A 207 8.18 20.82 -7.22
CA SER A 207 8.87 21.56 -6.16
C SER A 207 10.20 20.91 -5.76
N HIS A 208 10.26 19.57 -5.74
CA HIS A 208 11.49 18.86 -5.38
C HIS A 208 12.58 18.96 -6.45
N TRP A 209 12.22 18.81 -7.74
CA TRP A 209 13.22 18.73 -8.81
C TRP A 209 13.43 20.00 -9.61
N PHE A 210 12.56 21.02 -9.50
CA PHE A 210 12.71 22.29 -10.24
C PHE A 210 13.15 23.47 -9.38
N GLN A 211 13.33 23.30 -8.05
CA GLN A 211 13.96 24.32 -7.22
C GLN A 211 15.48 24.37 -7.36
N GLU A 212 16.14 23.41 -8.03
CA GLU A 212 17.57 23.37 -8.27
C GLU A 212 17.99 24.04 -9.61
N GLY A 213 17.08 24.71 -10.30
CA GLY A 213 17.33 25.40 -11.58
C GLY A 213 16.91 26.85 -11.56
N GLU A 214 17.56 27.71 -10.79
CA GLU A 214 17.61 29.12 -11.21
C GLU A 214 18.40 29.20 -12.53
N PRO A 215 17.84 29.80 -13.60
CA PRO A 215 18.62 30.04 -14.78
C PRO A 215 19.75 31.03 -14.41
N GLU A 216 20.98 30.65 -14.66
CA GLU A 216 22.16 31.52 -14.64
C GLU A 216 21.78 32.83 -15.34
N SER A 217 21.53 33.86 -14.55
CA SER A 217 21.14 35.18 -15.06
C SER A 217 22.24 35.70 -15.93
N ALA A 218 21.93 35.86 -17.20
CA ALA A 218 22.72 36.67 -18.14
C ALA A 218 23.06 38.01 -17.48
N GLY A 219 24.34 38.34 -17.51
CA GLY A 219 24.99 39.42 -16.81
C GLY A 219 24.26 40.76 -16.79
N VAL A 220 24.21 41.34 -15.61
CA VAL A 220 24.03 42.78 -15.40
C VAL A 220 25.31 43.27 -14.73
N PRO A 221 25.92 44.39 -15.25
CA PRO A 221 27.23 44.83 -14.81
C PRO A 221 27.20 45.41 -13.39
N ALA A 222 28.23 45.08 -12.65
CA ALA A 222 28.51 45.61 -11.32
C ALA A 222 28.64 47.14 -11.34
N THR A 223 27.93 47.78 -10.42
CA THR A 223 28.45 48.87 -9.58
C THR A 223 27.35 49.35 -8.63
N VAL A 224 27.48 49.11 -7.37
CA VAL A 224 27.40 50.12 -6.30
C VAL A 224 27.92 49.48 -4.98
N THR A 225 28.98 50.07 -4.50
CA THR A 225 29.62 49.87 -3.22
C THR A 225 28.69 50.31 -2.10
N SER A 226 28.36 49.43 -1.14
CA SER A 226 27.94 49.84 0.19
C SER A 226 28.48 48.87 1.24
N ALA A 227 29.01 49.47 2.34
CA ALA A 227 29.78 48.85 3.40
C ALA A 227 28.99 47.79 4.21
N PRO A 228 29.71 46.87 4.89
CA PRO A 228 29.07 45.79 5.66
C PRO A 228 28.46 46.36 6.95
N VAL A 229 27.15 46.12 7.15
CA VAL A 229 26.51 46.28 8.43
C VAL A 229 26.79 45.00 9.27
N ILE A 230 27.56 45.18 10.30
CA ILE A 230 27.85 44.12 11.29
C ILE A 230 26.60 43.96 12.17
N PHE A 231 25.86 42.85 12.01
CA PHE A 231 24.86 42.44 12.99
C PHE A 231 25.51 41.61 14.07
N GLU A 232 25.62 42.19 15.26
CA GLU A 232 26.01 41.49 16.48
C GLU A 232 24.88 40.57 16.92
N ALA A 233 25.16 39.25 16.96
CA ALA A 233 24.20 38.26 17.43
C ALA A 233 24.00 38.37 18.94
N PRO A 234 22.76 38.31 19.47
CA PRO A 234 22.54 38.26 20.90
C PRO A 234 23.00 36.91 21.48
N ALA A 235 23.63 36.96 22.64
CA ALA A 235 24.15 35.81 23.36
C ALA A 235 23.00 34.80 23.70
N PRO A 236 23.34 33.49 23.74
CA PRO A 236 22.32 32.48 24.07
C PRO A 236 21.93 32.59 25.55
N VAL A 237 20.65 32.78 25.80
CA VAL A 237 20.06 32.63 27.14
C VAL A 237 19.97 31.12 27.43
N ILE A 238 20.83 30.67 28.35
CA ILE A 238 20.74 29.30 28.87
C ILE A 238 19.53 29.25 29.82
N ALA A 239 18.41 28.69 29.38
CA ALA A 239 17.33 28.33 30.26
C ALA A 239 17.72 27.02 31.00
N GLU A 240 17.80 27.08 32.32
CA GLU A 240 17.95 25.89 33.16
C GLU A 240 16.75 24.96 32.95
N VAL A 241 17.02 23.77 32.42
CA VAL A 241 16.04 22.67 32.35
C VAL A 241 15.95 22.04 33.74
N PRO A 242 14.79 22.05 34.41
CA PRO A 242 14.64 21.34 35.69
C PRO A 242 14.76 19.82 35.44
N ALA A 243 15.49 19.16 36.30
CA ALA A 243 15.71 17.71 36.30
C ALA A 243 14.36 16.94 36.31
N PRO A 244 14.22 15.86 35.52
CA PRO A 244 13.01 15.06 35.52
C PRO A 244 12.88 14.34 36.89
N GLN A 245 11.71 14.53 37.52
CA GLN A 245 11.31 13.75 38.68
C GLN A 245 10.98 12.31 38.25
N PRO A 246 11.32 11.28 39.05
CA PRO A 246 11.01 9.91 38.70
C PRO A 246 9.50 9.70 38.74
N SER A 247 8.90 9.53 37.57
CA SER A 247 7.53 9.06 37.40
C SER A 247 7.46 7.60 37.89
N VAL A 248 6.65 7.38 38.91
CA VAL A 248 6.32 6.04 39.38
C VAL A 248 5.49 5.39 38.27
N ALA A 249 6.08 4.42 37.58
CA ALA A 249 5.39 3.59 36.60
C ALA A 249 4.25 2.82 37.30
N GLN A 250 3.04 3.26 37.08
CA GLN A 250 1.87 2.42 37.34
C GLN A 250 1.72 1.47 36.17
N THR A 251 2.12 0.22 36.40
CA THR A 251 1.81 -0.90 35.54
C THR A 251 0.30 -1.06 35.49
N PRO A 252 -0.37 -1.00 34.33
CA PRO A 252 -1.75 -1.43 34.26
C PRO A 252 -1.78 -2.94 34.46
N ALA A 253 -2.52 -3.36 35.48
CA ALA A 253 -2.77 -4.77 35.75
C ALA A 253 -3.40 -5.41 34.51
N ALA A 254 -2.74 -6.44 34.00
CA ALA A 254 -3.34 -7.41 33.09
C ALA A 254 -4.45 -8.15 33.85
N SER A 255 -5.66 -7.70 33.73
CA SER A 255 -6.81 -8.38 34.30
C SER A 255 -7.94 -8.45 33.30
N ALA A 256 -8.24 -9.72 32.95
CA ALA A 256 -9.54 -10.24 32.66
C ALA A 256 -10.21 -9.86 31.32
N TRP A 257 -9.81 -10.58 30.29
CA TRP A 257 -10.78 -11.01 29.27
C TRP A 257 -10.72 -12.54 29.11
N VAL A 258 -10.97 -13.25 30.23
CA VAL A 258 -11.37 -14.66 30.19
C VAL A 258 -12.90 -14.64 30.32
N GLN A 259 -13.62 -14.60 29.20
CA GLN A 259 -15.05 -14.95 29.19
C GLN A 259 -15.15 -16.49 29.13
N GLU A 260 -15.85 -17.05 30.10
CA GLU A 260 -16.21 -18.47 30.13
C GLU A 260 -16.97 -18.87 28.86
N PRO A 261 -16.70 -20.04 28.29
CA PRO A 261 -17.44 -20.53 27.13
C PRO A 261 -18.90 -20.84 27.53
N LEU A 262 -19.83 -20.25 26.77
CA LEU A 262 -21.25 -20.57 26.88
C LEU A 262 -21.50 -22.05 26.55
N PRO A 263 -22.44 -22.75 27.24
CA PRO A 263 -22.71 -24.18 27.03
C PRO A 263 -23.28 -24.43 25.63
N VAL A 264 -22.57 -25.25 24.86
CA VAL A 264 -22.98 -25.71 23.53
C VAL A 264 -24.07 -26.78 23.70
N LYS A 265 -25.25 -26.52 23.17
CA LYS A 265 -26.31 -27.57 23.06
C LYS A 265 -25.89 -28.58 21.99
N PRO A 266 -26.06 -29.90 22.24
CA PRO A 266 -25.72 -30.91 21.24
C PRO A 266 -26.68 -30.83 20.04
N VAL A 267 -26.11 -30.68 18.85
CA VAL A 267 -26.81 -30.74 17.56
C VAL A 267 -26.97 -32.24 17.21
N VAL A 268 -28.20 -32.70 17.15
CA VAL A 268 -28.53 -34.03 16.64
C VAL A 268 -28.38 -34.02 15.12
N MET A 269 -27.43 -34.79 14.61
CA MET A 269 -27.23 -34.97 13.16
C MET A 269 -28.29 -35.92 12.59
N PRO A 270 -28.94 -35.62 11.45
CA PRO A 270 -29.74 -36.61 10.73
C PRO A 270 -28.82 -37.57 9.96
N SER A 271 -29.22 -38.85 9.99
CA SER A 271 -28.54 -39.99 9.35
C SER A 271 -28.40 -39.78 7.82
N ALA A 272 -27.22 -40.05 7.29
CA ALA A 272 -26.90 -39.94 5.87
C ALA A 272 -27.59 -41.04 5.05
N PRO A 273 -28.06 -40.74 3.82
CA PRO A 273 -28.52 -41.79 2.90
C PRO A 273 -27.33 -42.49 2.23
N THR A 274 -27.41 -43.79 2.16
CA THR A 274 -26.45 -44.67 1.48
C THR A 274 -26.48 -44.45 -0.03
N THR A 275 -25.41 -43.95 -0.60
CA THR A 275 -25.26 -43.82 -2.06
C THR A 275 -24.21 -44.83 -2.57
N GLN A 276 -24.61 -45.63 -3.55
CA GLN A 276 -23.80 -46.64 -4.21
C GLN A 276 -22.63 -45.98 -4.98
N VAL A 277 -21.45 -46.56 -4.84
CA VAL A 277 -20.24 -46.16 -5.56
C VAL A 277 -20.31 -46.68 -6.99
N VAL A 278 -20.39 -45.81 -7.96
CA VAL A 278 -20.12 -46.10 -9.40
C VAL A 278 -18.70 -45.64 -9.68
N THR A 279 -17.81 -46.59 -9.91
CA THR A 279 -16.42 -46.33 -10.31
C THR A 279 -16.34 -46.02 -11.79
N SER A 280 -16.10 -44.77 -12.15
CA SER A 280 -15.60 -44.38 -13.47
C SER A 280 -14.27 -43.63 -13.32
N ARG A 281 -13.23 -44.16 -13.98
CA ARG A 281 -11.88 -43.57 -14.04
C ARG A 281 -11.94 -42.20 -14.71
N PRO A 282 -11.25 -41.16 -14.15
CA PRO A 282 -11.09 -39.91 -14.88
C PRO A 282 -9.99 -40.04 -15.93
N ALA A 283 -10.23 -39.43 -17.10
CA ALA A 283 -9.23 -39.26 -18.17
C ALA A 283 -8.17 -38.25 -17.74
N GLU A 284 -6.90 -38.52 -18.12
CA GLU A 284 -5.78 -37.61 -17.92
C GLU A 284 -5.98 -36.32 -18.75
N PRO A 285 -5.69 -35.13 -18.20
CA PRO A 285 -5.70 -33.90 -18.98
C PRO A 285 -4.43 -33.77 -19.84
N GLU A 286 -4.62 -33.43 -21.09
CA GLU A 286 -3.53 -33.08 -22.01
C GLU A 286 -2.76 -31.83 -21.55
N PRO A 287 -1.44 -31.73 -21.82
CA PRO A 287 -0.64 -30.58 -21.41
C PRO A 287 -0.96 -29.34 -22.24
N VAL A 288 -1.47 -28.31 -21.60
CA VAL A 288 -1.63 -26.98 -22.18
C VAL A 288 -0.24 -26.34 -22.38
N ALA A 289 0.13 -26.09 -23.62
CA ALA A 289 1.35 -25.39 -23.98
C ALA A 289 1.30 -23.94 -23.47
N ILE A 290 2.07 -23.64 -22.43
CA ILE A 290 2.26 -22.26 -21.93
C ILE A 290 3.18 -21.55 -22.92
N ALA A 291 2.60 -20.69 -23.77
CA ALA A 291 3.36 -19.76 -24.59
C ALA A 291 4.10 -18.77 -23.67
N ARG A 292 5.41 -18.96 -23.49
CA ARG A 292 6.29 -17.99 -22.85
C ARG A 292 6.31 -16.72 -23.72
N ARG A 293 5.54 -15.72 -23.35
CA ARG A 293 5.73 -14.35 -23.85
C ARG A 293 6.95 -13.79 -23.14
N SER A 294 8.05 -13.65 -23.89
CA SER A 294 9.22 -12.91 -23.44
C SER A 294 8.82 -11.47 -23.21
N TRP A 295 8.88 -11.05 -21.95
CA TRP A 295 8.69 -9.66 -21.58
C TRP A 295 9.89 -8.85 -22.12
N ASN A 296 9.60 -7.88 -22.99
CA ASN A 296 10.61 -6.93 -23.48
C ASN A 296 10.19 -5.51 -23.04
N PRO A 297 10.86 -4.93 -22.03
CA PRO A 297 10.52 -3.63 -21.46
C PRO A 297 10.72 -2.45 -22.43
N PHE A 298 11.31 -2.68 -23.62
CA PHE A 298 11.69 -1.63 -24.56
C PHE A 298 10.81 -1.52 -25.81
N ARG A 299 9.59 -2.05 -25.81
CA ARG A 299 8.71 -1.85 -26.97
C ARG A 299 8.22 -0.40 -27.04
N ARG A 300 8.96 0.41 -27.78
CA ARG A 300 8.54 1.78 -28.16
C ARG A 300 7.16 1.75 -28.81
N ARG A 301 6.22 2.55 -28.31
CA ARG A 301 4.97 2.88 -29.01
C ARG A 301 5.34 3.63 -30.29
N GLY A 302 5.31 2.94 -31.44
CA GLY A 302 5.48 3.56 -32.75
C GLY A 302 4.27 4.41 -33.09
N GLY A 303 4.42 5.72 -33.06
CA GLY A 303 3.49 6.65 -33.69
C GLY A 303 3.55 6.46 -35.20
N LYS A 304 2.42 6.29 -35.89
CA LYS A 304 2.33 6.35 -37.35
C LYS A 304 2.46 7.82 -37.79
N PRO A 305 3.32 8.14 -38.75
CA PRO A 305 3.27 9.43 -39.44
C PRO A 305 2.10 9.44 -40.43
N ARG A 306 1.45 10.57 -40.55
CA ARG A 306 0.62 10.91 -41.73
C ARG A 306 1.55 11.36 -42.87
#